data_7b006931d21b387fe521aef1e12d6813
#
_entry.id   7b006931d21b387fe521aef1e12d6813
#
_cell.length_a   1.000
_cell.length_b   1.000
_cell.length_c   1.000
_cell.angle_alpha   90.00
_cell.angle_beta   90.00
_cell.angle_gamma   90.00
#
_symmetry.space_group_name_H-M   'P 1'
#
loop_
_entity.id
_entity.type
_entity.pdbx_description
1 polymer ?
#
loop_
_entity_poly.entity_id
_entity_poly.type
_entity_poly.pdbx_seq_one_letter_code
_entity_poly.pdbx_strand_id
1 'polypeptide(L)'
;MQRHEIQDVYNKDDVDDTIALLGTLPIDDINHALFHGRYMAAVTREERVGLPVYSEYLLDELVPNWDPIRLHYIQRDDEFHLYDGVNFVEERLWDLIEAKGWDWPRTPTGKYQLKIATIGKQATRYPELKSLARLRDQIAELRINKLVNTIGADGFSRCPLLPFWTITGRNQPSAKDKMFLPGLPKWLHGELKPPRGMALVELDFVAEEPAIVAGLSGDPGMIADYQNGDVHWLFAVRAGLAAPDAAVDDRIRDLCKPVCHGMNYGITPYGIAAKTKKSLDWAREMRARHRYAYPVFHQWSGDVVAQAHFDEVITSPFGWRLIVTANTKTRTLMNFLAQAGGGDVMRLVSIVGTECGITIAAPVHDAFWILALLDDLDTTIARMSEIMTEAGRLVAGIPIRVKVEAVVRWPQCLGDVRKPDAKGQAMWCEVRELVRNGGLQKVSHG
;
A
#
# COMPACT_ATOMS: atom_id res chain seq x y z
N MET A 1 27.07 -13.22 38.39
CA MET A 1 25.91 -12.33 38.14
C MET A 1 24.77 -13.14 37.58
N GLN A 2 23.59 -13.04 38.18
CA GLN A 2 22.41 -13.70 37.66
C GLN A 2 21.94 -12.96 36.40
N ARG A 3 21.26 -13.65 35.48
CA ARG A 3 20.83 -13.11 34.17
C ARG A 3 20.00 -11.80 34.30
N HIS A 4 19.24 -11.67 35.40
CA HIS A 4 18.47 -10.46 35.73
C HIS A 4 19.37 -9.26 36.07
N GLU A 5 20.45 -9.46 36.84
CA GLU A 5 21.39 -8.40 37.21
C GLU A 5 22.12 -7.83 35.98
N ILE A 6 22.46 -8.70 35.03
CA ILE A 6 23.08 -8.26 33.74
C ILE A 6 22.09 -7.44 32.92
N GLN A 7 20.82 -7.84 32.89
CA GLN A 7 19.76 -7.15 32.16
C GLN A 7 19.41 -5.81 32.78
N ASP A 8 19.41 -5.72 34.12
CA ASP A 8 19.14 -4.47 34.82
C ASP A 8 20.28 -3.44 34.63
N VAL A 9 21.55 -3.89 34.65
CA VAL A 9 22.69 -3.03 34.34
C VAL A 9 22.64 -2.54 32.89
N TYR A 10 22.42 -3.42 31.97
CA TYR A 10 22.29 -3.07 30.54
C TYR A 10 21.16 -2.06 30.29
N ASN A 11 19.98 -2.31 30.85
CA ASN A 11 18.85 -1.40 30.71
C ASN A 11 19.13 -0.02 31.33
N LYS A 12 19.86 0.03 32.45
CA LYS A 12 20.24 1.29 33.08
C LYS A 12 21.22 2.08 32.23
N ASP A 13 22.25 1.41 31.71
CA ASP A 13 23.23 2.05 30.83
C ASP A 13 22.58 2.59 29.56
N ASP A 14 21.64 1.84 28.94
CA ASP A 14 20.86 2.31 27.77
C ASP A 14 20.02 3.56 28.11
N VAL A 15 19.43 3.62 29.30
CA VAL A 15 18.66 4.80 29.74
C VAL A 15 19.59 5.99 29.97
N ASP A 16 20.72 5.78 30.64
CA ASP A 16 21.69 6.83 30.93
C ASP A 16 22.30 7.38 29.63
N ASP A 17 22.64 6.52 28.68
CA ASP A 17 23.13 6.91 27.35
C ASP A 17 22.06 7.67 26.54
N THR A 18 20.80 7.25 26.64
CA THR A 18 19.67 7.94 26.00
C THR A 18 19.47 9.35 26.58
N ILE A 19 19.57 9.50 27.91
CA ILE A 19 19.49 10.80 28.57
C ILE A 19 20.67 11.70 28.17
N ALA A 20 21.88 11.15 28.12
CA ALA A 20 23.06 11.89 27.69
C ALA A 20 22.94 12.35 26.24
N LEU A 21 22.45 11.48 25.35
CA LEU A 21 22.19 11.78 23.93
C LEU A 21 21.13 12.88 23.80
N LEU A 22 20.06 12.83 24.58
CA LEU A 22 18.99 13.83 24.56
C LEU A 22 19.52 15.24 24.81
N GLY A 23 20.50 15.39 25.71
CA GLY A 23 21.14 16.67 26.01
C GLY A 23 22.01 17.21 24.87
N THR A 24 22.37 16.38 23.90
CA THR A 24 23.18 16.76 22.72
C THR A 24 22.38 16.97 21.44
N LEU A 25 21.12 16.49 21.41
CA LEU A 25 20.26 16.62 20.25
C LEU A 25 19.73 18.06 20.15
N PRO A 26 19.84 18.70 18.96
CA PRO A 26 19.20 19.99 18.71
C PRO A 26 17.68 19.75 18.60
N ILE A 27 16.98 19.89 19.73
CA ILE A 27 15.51 19.86 19.75
C ILE A 27 15.02 21.27 19.47
N ASP A 28 14.82 21.60 18.20
CA ASP A 28 14.35 22.92 17.78
C ASP A 28 12.89 23.15 18.17
N ASP A 29 12.10 22.09 18.28
CA ASP A 29 10.67 22.12 18.63
C ASP A 29 10.29 20.91 19.50
N ILE A 30 10.06 21.15 20.79
CA ILE A 30 9.68 20.14 21.77
C ILE A 30 8.31 19.51 21.43
N ASN A 31 7.36 20.27 20.89
CA ASN A 31 6.05 19.75 20.52
C ASN A 31 6.16 18.73 19.37
N HIS A 32 7.03 19.01 18.41
CA HIS A 32 7.32 18.11 17.31
C HIS A 32 7.99 16.81 17.80
N ALA A 33 8.96 16.94 18.72
CA ALA A 33 9.61 15.78 19.33
C ALA A 33 8.61 14.92 20.13
N LEU A 34 7.73 15.56 20.91
CA LEU A 34 6.68 14.86 21.66
C LEU A 34 5.65 14.19 20.73
N PHE A 35 5.27 14.86 19.64
CA PHE A 35 4.38 14.27 18.63
C PHE A 35 4.97 12.98 18.03
N HIS A 36 6.25 13.01 17.65
CA HIS A 36 6.94 11.84 17.13
C HIS A 36 7.11 10.74 18.20
N GLY A 37 7.41 11.10 19.44
CA GLY A 37 7.51 10.16 20.56
C GLY A 37 6.18 9.44 20.85
N ARG A 38 5.06 10.18 20.85
CA ARG A 38 3.71 9.59 20.99
C ARG A 38 3.40 8.65 19.82
N TYR A 39 3.81 9.01 18.59
CA TYR A 39 3.65 8.16 17.45
C TYR A 39 4.45 6.85 17.56
N MET A 40 5.70 6.90 18.02
CA MET A 40 6.49 5.68 18.28
C MET A 40 5.81 4.75 19.29
N ALA A 41 5.21 5.32 20.34
CA ALA A 41 4.42 4.54 21.29
C ALA A 41 3.16 3.92 20.65
N ALA A 42 2.48 4.65 19.76
CA ALA A 42 1.34 4.12 19.02
C ALA A 42 1.74 2.96 18.10
N VAL A 43 2.79 3.14 17.28
CA VAL A 43 3.33 2.07 16.41
C VAL A 43 3.67 0.81 17.19
N THR A 44 4.32 0.96 18.35
CA THR A 44 4.65 -0.20 19.21
C THR A 44 3.39 -0.95 19.66
N ARG A 45 2.30 -0.23 19.99
CA ARG A 45 1.02 -0.86 20.33
C ARG A 45 0.41 -1.59 19.13
N GLU A 46 0.40 -0.98 17.95
CA GLU A 46 -0.10 -1.56 16.70
C GLU A 46 0.68 -2.83 16.30
N GLU A 47 2.01 -2.78 16.35
CA GLU A 47 2.87 -3.93 16.08
C GLU A 47 2.63 -5.08 17.08
N ARG A 48 2.34 -4.75 18.33
CA ARG A 48 2.05 -5.75 19.36
C ARG A 48 0.70 -6.44 19.14
N VAL A 49 -0.29 -5.71 18.62
CA VAL A 49 -1.59 -6.28 18.25
C VAL A 49 -1.43 -7.20 17.04
N GLY A 50 -1.08 -6.68 15.89
CA GLY A 50 -1.00 -7.40 14.63
C GLY A 50 -2.36 -7.76 14.02
N LEU A 51 -2.34 -8.39 12.85
CA LEU A 51 -3.53 -8.79 12.10
C LEU A 51 -3.93 -10.23 12.42
N PRO A 52 -5.18 -10.50 12.83
CA PRO A 52 -5.66 -11.85 13.10
C PRO A 52 -5.85 -12.63 11.79
N VAL A 53 -5.36 -13.86 11.76
CA VAL A 53 -5.43 -14.75 10.59
C VAL A 53 -6.09 -16.08 10.93
N TYR A 54 -6.63 -16.76 9.93
CA TYR A 54 -7.11 -18.13 10.07
C TYR A 54 -5.89 -19.08 10.13
N SER A 55 -5.21 -19.07 11.29
CA SER A 55 -3.92 -19.74 11.49
C SER A 55 -4.01 -21.25 11.30
N GLU A 56 -5.07 -21.89 11.75
CA GLU A 56 -5.27 -23.33 11.57
C GLU A 56 -5.26 -23.72 10.07
N TYR A 57 -6.03 -23.00 9.24
CA TYR A 57 -6.02 -23.24 7.81
C TYR A 57 -4.66 -22.93 7.16
N LEU A 58 -4.07 -21.81 7.52
CA LEU A 58 -2.79 -21.39 6.93
C LEU A 58 -1.64 -22.34 7.29
N LEU A 59 -1.51 -22.71 8.57
CA LEU A 59 -0.38 -23.50 9.06
C LEU A 59 -0.58 -25.00 8.88
N ASP A 60 -1.79 -25.51 9.09
CA ASP A 60 -2.06 -26.94 9.12
C ASP A 60 -2.51 -27.49 7.76
N GLU A 61 -3.11 -26.65 6.91
CA GLU A 61 -3.63 -27.08 5.62
C GLU A 61 -2.87 -26.47 4.44
N LEU A 62 -2.71 -25.14 4.38
CA LEU A 62 -2.16 -24.45 3.20
C LEU A 62 -0.65 -24.65 3.08
N VAL A 63 0.10 -24.42 4.16
CA VAL A 63 1.57 -24.51 4.15
C VAL A 63 2.08 -25.91 3.81
N PRO A 64 1.55 -27.02 4.37
CA PRO A 64 1.97 -28.35 3.99
C PRO A 64 1.71 -28.72 2.53
N ASN A 65 0.71 -28.08 1.90
CA ASN A 65 0.34 -28.29 0.49
C ASN A 65 0.96 -27.27 -0.47
N TRP A 66 1.92 -26.46 -0.01
CA TRP A 66 2.45 -25.34 -0.78
C TRP A 66 3.17 -25.73 -2.07
N ASP A 67 4.12 -26.63 -1.98
CA ASP A 67 4.84 -27.10 -3.17
C ASP A 67 3.93 -27.93 -4.09
N PRO A 68 3.08 -28.83 -3.60
CA PRO A 68 2.03 -29.44 -4.40
C PRO A 68 1.16 -28.45 -5.19
N ILE A 69 0.71 -27.34 -4.56
CA ILE A 69 -0.07 -26.31 -5.25
C ILE A 69 0.76 -25.65 -6.36
N ARG A 70 2.01 -25.29 -6.10
CA ARG A 70 2.91 -24.73 -7.11
C ARG A 70 3.14 -25.68 -8.27
N LEU A 71 3.38 -26.96 -7.98
CA LEU A 71 3.54 -28.01 -9.00
C LEU A 71 2.30 -28.14 -9.87
N HIS A 72 1.10 -28.06 -9.30
CA HIS A 72 -0.15 -28.08 -10.06
C HIS A 72 -0.19 -26.99 -11.14
N TYR A 73 0.15 -25.74 -10.77
CA TYR A 73 0.20 -24.63 -11.73
C TYR A 73 1.31 -24.82 -12.77
N ILE A 74 2.49 -25.29 -12.35
CA ILE A 74 3.62 -25.53 -13.25
C ILE A 74 3.28 -26.64 -14.25
N GLN A 75 2.75 -27.79 -13.81
CA GLN A 75 2.37 -28.89 -14.69
C GLN A 75 1.30 -28.49 -15.71
N ARG A 76 0.40 -27.59 -15.33
CA ARG A 76 -0.64 -27.08 -16.22
C ARG A 76 -0.14 -26.11 -17.28
N ASP A 77 0.80 -25.22 -16.93
CA ASP A 77 1.09 -23.99 -17.70
C ASP A 77 2.57 -23.86 -18.15
N ASP A 78 3.50 -24.77 -17.76
CA ASP A 78 4.90 -24.73 -18.17
C ASP A 78 5.13 -25.40 -19.54
N GLU A 79 4.62 -24.77 -20.60
CA GLU A 79 4.73 -25.26 -21.98
C GLU A 79 6.19 -25.33 -22.49
N PHE A 80 7.10 -24.58 -21.87
CA PHE A 80 8.50 -24.49 -22.29
C PHE A 80 9.46 -25.29 -21.43
N HIS A 81 8.95 -26.04 -20.43
CA HIS A 81 9.75 -26.83 -19.51
C HIS A 81 10.86 -26.04 -18.80
N LEU A 82 10.50 -24.83 -18.34
CA LEU A 82 11.43 -23.89 -17.70
C LEU A 82 11.61 -24.13 -16.20
N TYR A 83 10.87 -25.08 -15.64
CA TYR A 83 10.99 -25.44 -14.23
C TYR A 83 11.66 -26.77 -14.01
N ASP A 84 12.33 -26.90 -12.86
CA ASP A 84 12.79 -28.16 -12.28
C ASP A 84 12.13 -28.30 -10.91
N GLY A 85 11.15 -29.23 -10.82
CA GLY A 85 10.21 -29.25 -9.70
C GLY A 85 9.50 -27.88 -9.57
N VAL A 86 9.67 -27.22 -8.43
CA VAL A 86 9.08 -25.88 -8.17
C VAL A 86 10.05 -24.73 -8.49
N ASN A 87 11.25 -25.02 -8.94
CA ASN A 87 12.31 -24.05 -9.16
C ASN A 87 12.37 -23.60 -10.62
N PHE A 88 12.34 -22.29 -10.85
CA PHE A 88 12.51 -21.74 -12.18
C PHE A 88 14.00 -21.76 -12.56
N VAL A 89 14.32 -22.35 -13.73
CA VAL A 89 15.68 -22.49 -14.26
C VAL A 89 15.93 -21.38 -15.29
N GLU A 90 16.64 -20.34 -14.87
CA GLU A 90 16.89 -19.14 -15.70
C GLU A 90 17.62 -19.48 -17.00
N GLU A 91 18.56 -20.40 -16.96
CA GLU A 91 19.38 -20.82 -18.09
C GLU A 91 18.50 -21.39 -19.21
N ARG A 92 17.47 -22.17 -18.89
CA ARG A 92 16.54 -22.71 -19.90
C ARG A 92 15.80 -21.59 -20.65
N LEU A 93 15.45 -20.49 -19.95
CA LEU A 93 14.85 -19.34 -20.62
C LEU A 93 15.85 -18.58 -21.46
N TRP A 94 17.13 -18.49 -21.04
CA TRP A 94 18.17 -17.88 -21.85
C TRP A 94 18.36 -18.63 -23.15
N ASP A 95 18.51 -19.97 -23.09
CA ASP A 95 18.64 -20.83 -24.27
C ASP A 95 17.44 -20.69 -25.21
N LEU A 96 16.24 -20.59 -24.64
CA LEU A 96 15.00 -20.39 -25.42
C LEU A 96 14.98 -19.04 -26.13
N ILE A 97 15.39 -17.94 -25.42
CA ILE A 97 15.48 -16.60 -26.01
C ILE A 97 16.45 -16.59 -27.19
N GLU A 98 17.60 -17.22 -27.06
CA GLU A 98 18.62 -17.31 -28.12
C GLU A 98 18.14 -18.18 -29.28
N ALA A 99 17.59 -19.37 -29.00
CA ALA A 99 17.09 -20.26 -30.02
C ALA A 99 15.93 -19.65 -30.87
N LYS A 100 15.08 -18.82 -30.24
CA LYS A 100 13.98 -18.12 -30.91
C LYS A 100 14.41 -16.80 -31.57
N GLY A 101 15.61 -16.29 -31.26
CA GLY A 101 16.08 -15.01 -31.74
C GLY A 101 15.23 -13.82 -31.22
N TRP A 102 14.67 -13.92 -30.04
CA TRP A 102 13.85 -12.87 -29.48
C TRP A 102 14.71 -11.67 -29.05
N ASP A 103 14.30 -10.47 -29.43
CA ASP A 103 14.89 -9.24 -28.93
C ASP A 103 14.48 -9.02 -27.46
N TRP A 104 15.44 -9.22 -26.55
CA TRP A 104 15.18 -9.25 -25.12
C TRP A 104 16.03 -8.23 -24.36
N PRO A 105 15.41 -7.44 -23.42
CA PRO A 105 16.15 -6.48 -22.63
C PRO A 105 17.24 -7.13 -21.78
N ARG A 106 18.40 -6.46 -21.71
CA ARG A 106 19.52 -6.90 -20.87
C ARG A 106 19.72 -5.98 -19.68
N THR A 107 20.30 -6.50 -18.62
CA THR A 107 20.80 -5.73 -17.47
C THR A 107 22.04 -4.96 -17.87
N PRO A 108 22.50 -3.96 -17.06
CA PRO A 108 23.79 -3.30 -17.29
C PRO A 108 24.99 -4.27 -17.32
N THR A 109 24.84 -5.45 -16.69
CA THR A 109 25.87 -6.52 -16.69
C THR A 109 25.74 -7.49 -17.87
N GLY A 110 24.87 -7.20 -18.85
CA GLY A 110 24.67 -8.00 -20.06
C GLY A 110 23.75 -9.22 -19.93
N LYS A 111 23.28 -9.58 -18.74
CA LYS A 111 22.33 -10.69 -18.53
C LYS A 111 20.92 -10.33 -18.99
N TYR A 112 20.12 -11.31 -19.41
CA TYR A 112 18.72 -11.11 -19.73
C TYR A 112 17.90 -10.67 -18.51
N GLN A 113 16.97 -9.73 -18.71
CA GLN A 113 16.05 -9.27 -17.65
C GLN A 113 14.88 -10.26 -17.51
N LEU A 114 14.85 -11.07 -16.45
CA LEU A 114 13.83 -12.11 -16.23
C LEU A 114 12.75 -11.70 -15.22
N LYS A 115 12.59 -10.38 -14.98
CA LYS A 115 11.51 -9.86 -14.13
C LYS A 115 10.15 -10.18 -14.75
N ILE A 116 9.16 -10.51 -13.92
CA ILE A 116 7.78 -10.82 -14.35
C ILE A 116 7.23 -9.71 -15.25
N ALA A 117 7.44 -8.44 -14.88
CA ALA A 117 7.02 -7.30 -15.70
C ALA A 117 7.71 -7.26 -17.08
N THR A 118 8.96 -7.75 -17.21
CA THR A 118 9.66 -7.86 -18.49
C THR A 118 9.05 -8.97 -19.33
N ILE A 119 8.85 -10.14 -18.75
CA ILE A 119 8.20 -11.28 -19.43
C ILE A 119 6.79 -10.88 -19.90
N GLY A 120 6.00 -10.19 -19.08
CA GLY A 120 4.69 -9.70 -19.45
C GLY A 120 4.71 -8.69 -20.62
N LYS A 121 5.71 -7.80 -20.68
CA LYS A 121 5.91 -6.91 -21.84
C LYS A 121 6.30 -7.68 -23.10
N GLN A 122 7.19 -8.66 -22.96
CA GLN A 122 7.61 -9.48 -24.08
C GLN A 122 6.48 -10.38 -24.61
N ALA A 123 5.58 -10.84 -23.73
CA ALA A 123 4.37 -11.57 -24.13
C ALA A 123 3.39 -10.75 -24.97
N THR A 124 3.50 -9.41 -24.95
CA THR A 124 2.76 -8.53 -25.88
C THR A 124 3.38 -8.54 -27.27
N ARG A 125 4.71 -8.68 -27.37
CA ARG A 125 5.46 -8.73 -28.62
C ARG A 125 5.52 -10.15 -29.21
N TYR A 126 5.63 -11.14 -28.34
CA TYR A 126 5.72 -12.58 -28.66
C TYR A 126 4.56 -13.31 -27.98
N PRO A 127 3.40 -13.47 -28.68
CA PRO A 127 2.17 -14.01 -28.09
C PRO A 127 2.30 -15.39 -27.49
N GLU A 128 3.25 -16.21 -27.94
CA GLU A 128 3.57 -17.52 -27.41
C GLU A 128 4.06 -17.49 -25.96
N LEU A 129 4.55 -16.35 -25.47
CA LEU A 129 4.98 -16.18 -24.07
C LEU A 129 3.82 -15.90 -23.08
N LYS A 130 2.56 -15.87 -23.56
CA LYS A 130 1.43 -15.55 -22.68
C LYS A 130 1.23 -16.57 -21.58
N SER A 131 1.41 -17.87 -21.88
CA SER A 131 1.37 -18.95 -20.87
C SER A 131 2.44 -18.77 -19.82
N LEU A 132 3.70 -18.52 -20.24
CA LEU A 132 4.79 -18.24 -19.33
C LEU A 132 4.55 -17.00 -18.47
N ALA A 133 4.09 -15.90 -19.07
CA ALA A 133 3.79 -14.68 -18.33
C ALA A 133 2.72 -14.91 -17.26
N ARG A 134 1.64 -15.64 -17.60
CA ARG A 134 0.59 -16.03 -16.67
C ARG A 134 1.13 -16.94 -15.55
N LEU A 135 1.89 -17.97 -15.89
CA LEU A 135 2.48 -18.89 -14.91
C LEU A 135 3.41 -18.15 -13.94
N ARG A 136 4.32 -17.31 -14.44
CA ARG A 136 5.24 -16.52 -13.60
C ARG A 136 4.49 -15.59 -12.65
N ASP A 137 3.41 -14.99 -13.11
CA ASP A 137 2.55 -14.14 -12.31
C ASP A 137 1.82 -14.96 -11.22
N GLN A 138 1.24 -16.13 -11.56
CA GLN A 138 0.58 -17.03 -10.60
C GLN A 138 1.55 -17.55 -9.54
N ILE A 139 2.75 -18.00 -9.94
CA ILE A 139 3.78 -18.46 -8.98
C ILE A 139 4.26 -17.31 -8.07
N ALA A 140 4.28 -16.07 -8.57
CA ALA A 140 4.60 -14.91 -7.72
C ALA A 140 3.50 -14.62 -6.70
N GLU A 141 2.24 -14.80 -7.07
CA GLU A 141 1.09 -14.70 -6.17
C GLU A 141 1.09 -15.80 -5.07
N LEU A 142 1.79 -16.90 -5.30
CA LEU A 142 1.96 -18.00 -4.35
C LEU A 142 3.18 -17.82 -3.42
N ARG A 143 3.66 -16.63 -3.12
CA ARG A 143 4.81 -16.40 -2.23
C ARG A 143 4.35 -16.19 -0.79
N ILE A 144 4.30 -17.27 0.01
CA ILE A 144 3.94 -17.18 1.44
C ILE A 144 5.05 -17.60 2.40
N ASN A 145 6.20 -18.04 1.90
CA ASN A 145 7.25 -18.65 2.74
C ASN A 145 7.64 -17.79 3.97
N LYS A 146 7.57 -16.47 3.84
CA LYS A 146 7.89 -15.54 4.94
C LYS A 146 6.68 -15.21 5.83
N LEU A 147 5.46 -15.50 5.39
CA LEU A 147 4.24 -15.22 6.17
C LEU A 147 4.21 -16.05 7.45
N VAL A 148 4.58 -17.34 7.34
CA VAL A 148 4.60 -18.27 8.47
C VAL A 148 5.41 -17.72 9.64
N ASN A 149 6.56 -17.08 9.35
CA ASN A 149 7.43 -16.50 10.37
C ASN A 149 6.84 -15.27 11.07
N THR A 150 5.72 -14.74 10.58
CA THR A 150 5.03 -13.58 11.17
C THR A 150 3.86 -13.97 12.07
N ILE A 151 3.38 -15.22 11.96
CA ILE A 151 2.21 -15.69 12.70
C ILE A 151 2.66 -16.19 14.06
N GLY A 152 2.17 -15.54 15.13
CA GLY A 152 2.37 -15.96 16.51
C GLY A 152 1.48 -17.15 16.90
N ALA A 153 1.79 -17.80 18.02
CA ALA A 153 0.98 -18.88 18.59
C ALA A 153 -0.45 -18.46 18.93
N ASP A 154 -0.70 -17.16 19.01
CA ASP A 154 -2.01 -16.54 19.24
C ASP A 154 -2.83 -16.33 17.96
N GLY A 155 -2.31 -16.74 16.79
CA GLY A 155 -2.99 -16.58 15.50
C GLY A 155 -2.93 -15.16 14.91
N PHE A 156 -2.01 -14.32 15.39
CA PHE A 156 -1.83 -12.97 14.83
C PHE A 156 -0.54 -12.86 14.02
N SER A 157 -0.66 -12.29 12.83
CA SER A 157 0.49 -11.96 11.97
C SER A 157 1.04 -10.58 12.35
N ARG A 158 2.34 -10.52 12.65
CA ARG A 158 3.05 -9.31 13.06
C ARG A 158 4.26 -9.07 12.19
N CYS A 159 4.35 -7.87 11.65
CA CYS A 159 5.51 -7.43 10.88
C CYS A 159 5.95 -6.07 11.43
N PRO A 160 7.24 -5.89 11.78
CA PRO A 160 7.73 -4.60 12.23
C PRO A 160 7.51 -3.52 11.16
N LEU A 161 7.01 -2.39 11.58
CA LEU A 161 6.93 -1.18 10.80
C LEU A 161 8.19 -0.37 11.07
N LEU A 162 8.80 0.17 10.02
CA LEU A 162 9.91 1.11 10.14
C LEU A 162 9.34 2.54 10.08
N PRO A 163 9.09 3.19 11.22
CA PRO A 163 8.54 4.54 11.24
C PRO A 163 9.51 5.52 10.59
N PHE A 164 8.96 6.54 9.93
CA PHE A 164 9.75 7.61 9.29
C PHE A 164 10.75 7.15 8.22
N TRP A 165 10.64 5.93 7.71
CA TRP A 165 11.65 5.36 6.80
C TRP A 165 11.68 6.01 5.42
N THR A 166 10.56 6.48 4.92
CA THR A 166 10.50 7.13 3.61
C THR A 166 10.84 8.62 3.70
N ILE A 167 11.23 9.23 2.57
CA ILE A 167 11.50 10.68 2.51
C ILE A 167 10.28 11.53 2.89
N THR A 168 9.08 10.98 2.81
CA THR A 168 7.82 11.61 3.20
C THR A 168 7.38 11.26 4.63
N GLY A 169 8.24 10.60 5.41
CA GLY A 169 7.97 10.21 6.78
C GLY A 169 6.93 9.10 6.95
N ARG A 170 6.48 8.46 5.86
CA ARG A 170 5.59 7.29 5.94
C ARG A 170 6.33 6.07 6.46
N ASN A 171 5.62 5.18 7.12
CA ASN A 171 6.14 3.90 7.55
C ASN A 171 6.45 3.00 6.36
N GLN A 172 7.41 2.12 6.55
CA GLN A 172 7.68 1.03 5.63
C GLN A 172 7.72 -0.29 6.39
N PRO A 173 6.99 -1.34 5.95
CA PRO A 173 7.10 -2.67 6.53
C PRO A 173 8.52 -3.22 6.36
N SER A 174 9.07 -3.80 7.43
CA SER A 174 10.36 -4.49 7.35
C SER A 174 10.18 -5.82 6.61
N ALA A 175 10.81 -5.93 5.43
CA ALA A 175 10.69 -7.11 4.56
C ALA A 175 11.86 -8.10 4.68
N LYS A 176 12.84 -7.87 5.58
CA LYS A 176 14.08 -8.65 5.62
C LYS A 176 13.80 -10.14 5.92
N ASP A 177 13.03 -10.45 6.95
CA ASP A 177 12.75 -11.82 7.39
C ASP A 177 11.27 -12.09 7.66
N LYS A 178 10.40 -11.11 7.42
CA LYS A 178 8.96 -11.16 7.68
C LYS A 178 8.20 -10.60 6.50
N MET A 179 6.96 -10.98 6.38
CA MET A 179 6.07 -10.53 5.33
C MET A 179 4.93 -9.71 5.93
N PHE A 180 4.75 -8.49 5.45
CA PHE A 180 3.62 -7.65 5.85
C PHE A 180 2.36 -8.15 5.12
N LEU A 181 1.42 -8.72 5.87
CA LEU A 181 0.24 -9.38 5.32
C LEU A 181 -0.57 -8.50 4.35
N PRO A 182 -0.81 -7.20 4.63
CA PRO A 182 -1.49 -6.32 3.67
C PRO A 182 -0.73 -6.05 2.36
N GLY A 183 0.57 -6.30 2.33
CA GLY A 183 1.40 -6.23 1.11
C GLY A 183 1.42 -7.53 0.31
N LEU A 184 0.73 -8.57 0.78
CA LEU A 184 0.60 -9.85 0.10
C LEU A 184 -0.44 -9.79 -1.03
N PRO A 185 -0.46 -10.80 -1.89
CA PRO A 185 -1.51 -10.96 -2.88
C PRO A 185 -2.90 -10.94 -2.26
N LYS A 186 -3.83 -10.27 -2.91
CA LYS A 186 -5.18 -10.02 -2.39
C LYS A 186 -5.97 -11.28 -2.03
N TRP A 187 -5.68 -12.41 -2.68
CA TRP A 187 -6.35 -13.67 -2.36
C TRP A 187 -6.02 -14.16 -0.94
N LEU A 188 -4.80 -13.91 -0.44
CA LEU A 188 -4.40 -14.25 0.95
C LEU A 188 -5.08 -13.36 1.99
N HIS A 189 -5.51 -12.16 1.62
CA HIS A 189 -6.30 -11.32 2.53
C HIS A 189 -7.61 -12.00 2.92
N GLY A 190 -8.13 -12.90 2.08
CA GLY A 190 -9.31 -13.70 2.40
C GLY A 190 -9.20 -14.51 3.69
N GLU A 191 -7.98 -14.79 4.14
CA GLU A 191 -7.69 -15.56 5.36
C GLU A 191 -7.60 -14.68 6.64
N LEU A 192 -7.88 -13.37 6.56
CA LEU A 192 -8.05 -12.53 7.75
C LEU A 192 -9.31 -12.95 8.49
N LYS A 193 -9.16 -13.31 9.78
CA LYS A 193 -10.24 -13.85 10.61
C LYS A 193 -10.15 -13.31 12.03
N PRO A 194 -11.15 -12.56 12.53
CA PRO A 194 -11.12 -12.03 13.88
C PRO A 194 -11.21 -13.13 14.94
N PRO A 195 -10.73 -12.87 16.17
CA PRO A 195 -10.92 -13.76 17.30
C PRO A 195 -12.41 -13.92 17.65
N ARG A 196 -12.71 -14.97 18.42
CA ARG A 196 -14.07 -15.22 18.93
C ARG A 196 -14.61 -14.03 19.71
N GLY A 197 -15.84 -13.62 19.39
CA GLY A 197 -16.53 -12.51 20.04
C GLY A 197 -16.10 -11.12 19.52
N MET A 198 -15.24 -11.07 18.48
CA MET A 198 -14.75 -9.83 17.91
C MET A 198 -15.11 -9.67 16.43
N ALA A 199 -14.97 -8.46 15.95
CA ALA A 199 -14.96 -8.12 14.53
C ALA A 199 -13.63 -7.47 14.16
N LEU A 200 -13.18 -7.71 12.92
CA LEU A 200 -12.10 -6.98 12.26
C LEU A 200 -12.71 -6.02 11.25
N VAL A 201 -12.37 -4.75 11.35
CA VAL A 201 -12.96 -3.68 10.53
C VAL A 201 -11.87 -2.96 9.76
N GLU A 202 -12.10 -2.75 8.46
CA GLU A 202 -11.27 -1.91 7.61
C GLU A 202 -11.97 -0.56 7.39
N LEU A 203 -11.31 0.51 7.83
CA LEU A 203 -11.72 1.89 7.54
C LEU A 203 -10.67 2.53 6.63
N ASP A 204 -11.12 3.18 5.56
CA ASP A 204 -10.27 3.73 4.51
C ASP A 204 -10.64 5.19 4.23
N PHE A 205 -9.64 6.03 3.99
CA PHE A 205 -9.89 7.40 3.55
C PHE A 205 -10.36 7.43 2.10
N VAL A 206 -11.38 8.21 1.83
CA VAL A 206 -11.87 8.41 0.47
C VAL A 206 -11.01 9.45 -0.23
N ALA A 207 -10.16 9.02 -1.16
CA ALA A 207 -9.30 9.89 -1.95
C ALA A 207 -8.44 10.85 -1.06
N GLU A 208 -7.68 10.29 -0.12
CA GLU A 208 -6.87 11.01 0.87
C GLU A 208 -5.97 12.09 0.23
N GLU A 209 -5.10 11.68 -0.72
CA GLU A 209 -4.14 12.61 -1.34
C GLU A 209 -4.82 13.75 -2.13
N PRO A 210 -5.88 13.50 -2.95
CA PRO A 210 -6.69 14.57 -3.53
C PRO A 210 -7.30 15.53 -2.51
N ALA A 211 -7.79 15.03 -1.38
CA ALA A 211 -8.35 15.86 -0.31
C ALA A 211 -7.28 16.76 0.34
N ILE A 212 -6.12 16.19 0.67
CA ILE A 212 -4.99 16.92 1.24
C ILE A 212 -4.56 18.05 0.29
N VAL A 213 -4.37 17.74 -0.98
CA VAL A 213 -3.95 18.73 -1.97
C VAL A 213 -5.01 19.82 -2.18
N ALA A 214 -6.30 19.45 -2.21
CA ALA A 214 -7.40 20.40 -2.30
C ALA A 214 -7.41 21.37 -1.10
N GLY A 215 -7.29 20.84 0.10
CA GLY A 215 -7.28 21.63 1.33
C GLY A 215 -6.05 22.54 1.44
N LEU A 216 -4.84 22.00 1.25
CA LEU A 216 -3.60 22.76 1.35
C LEU A 216 -3.46 23.85 0.27
N SER A 217 -3.94 23.58 -0.95
CA SER A 217 -3.94 24.59 -2.01
C SER A 217 -5.02 25.64 -1.86
N GLY A 218 -6.09 25.33 -1.14
CA GLY A 218 -7.27 26.17 -1.05
C GLY A 218 -8.02 26.32 -2.38
N ASP A 219 -7.79 25.46 -3.37
CA ASP A 219 -8.46 25.55 -4.65
C ASP A 219 -9.95 25.26 -4.51
N PRO A 220 -10.83 26.26 -4.78
CA PRO A 220 -12.28 26.11 -4.53
C PRO A 220 -12.91 25.04 -5.44
N GLY A 221 -12.37 24.85 -6.64
CA GLY A 221 -12.83 23.81 -7.56
C GLY A 221 -12.52 22.43 -7.05
N MET A 222 -11.27 22.18 -6.59
CA MET A 222 -10.88 20.89 -6.01
C MET A 222 -11.64 20.59 -4.72
N ILE A 223 -11.79 21.58 -3.83
CA ILE A 223 -12.56 21.43 -2.58
C ILE A 223 -14.00 21.06 -2.88
N ALA A 224 -14.65 21.81 -3.80
CA ALA A 224 -16.03 21.54 -4.19
C ALA A 224 -16.19 20.14 -4.80
N ASP A 225 -15.29 19.72 -5.68
CA ASP A 225 -15.33 18.39 -6.28
C ASP A 225 -15.12 17.28 -5.24
N TYR A 226 -14.21 17.51 -4.29
CA TYR A 226 -14.02 16.56 -3.20
C TYR A 226 -15.26 16.46 -2.29
N GLN A 227 -15.90 17.56 -1.96
CA GLN A 227 -17.08 17.58 -1.08
C GLN A 227 -18.33 16.99 -1.75
N ASN A 228 -18.48 17.17 -3.07
CA ASN A 228 -19.71 16.83 -3.78
C ASN A 228 -19.69 15.44 -4.45
N GLY A 229 -18.59 14.70 -4.42
CA GLY A 229 -18.62 13.35 -4.96
C GLY A 229 -17.27 12.71 -5.29
N ASP A 230 -17.22 11.99 -6.42
CA ASP A 230 -16.02 11.37 -6.94
C ASP A 230 -15.19 12.40 -7.70
N VAL A 231 -14.02 12.72 -7.18
CA VAL A 231 -13.12 13.76 -7.72
C VAL A 231 -12.70 13.52 -9.17
N HIS A 232 -12.61 12.26 -9.59
CA HIS A 232 -12.21 11.90 -10.95
C HIS A 232 -13.35 12.08 -11.94
N TRP A 233 -14.57 11.75 -11.51
CA TRP A 233 -15.77 11.99 -12.29
C TRP A 233 -16.08 13.48 -12.41
N LEU A 234 -16.03 14.22 -11.31
CA LEU A 234 -16.28 15.65 -11.31
C LEU A 234 -15.23 16.42 -12.13
N PHE A 235 -13.99 15.97 -12.12
CA PHE A 235 -13.01 16.48 -13.09
C PHE A 235 -13.41 16.15 -14.54
N ALA A 236 -13.96 14.96 -14.83
CA ALA A 236 -14.42 14.64 -16.19
C ALA A 236 -15.53 15.61 -16.66
N VAL A 237 -16.44 15.96 -15.76
CA VAL A 237 -17.48 16.98 -16.02
C VAL A 237 -16.84 18.35 -16.29
N ARG A 238 -15.96 18.83 -15.41
CA ARG A 238 -15.25 20.11 -15.59
C ARG A 238 -14.41 20.15 -16.87
N ALA A 239 -13.83 19.03 -17.23
CA ALA A 239 -13.06 18.87 -18.45
C ALA A 239 -13.93 18.74 -19.71
N GLY A 240 -15.26 18.77 -19.59
CA GLY A 240 -16.19 18.66 -20.71
C GLY A 240 -16.18 17.29 -21.40
N LEU A 241 -15.79 16.22 -20.65
CA LEU A 241 -15.87 14.83 -21.11
C LEU A 241 -17.21 14.18 -20.79
N ALA A 242 -17.98 14.78 -19.87
CA ALA A 242 -19.31 14.36 -19.49
C ALA A 242 -20.19 15.57 -19.22
N ALA A 243 -21.51 15.42 -19.39
CA ALA A 243 -22.49 16.44 -19.02
C ALA A 243 -22.62 16.52 -17.47
N PRO A 244 -22.95 17.70 -16.90
CA PRO A 244 -23.08 17.88 -15.46
C PRO A 244 -24.10 16.97 -14.77
N ASP A 245 -25.14 16.58 -15.47
CA ASP A 245 -26.25 15.74 -15.04
C ASP A 245 -26.12 14.27 -15.48
N ALA A 246 -25.03 13.92 -16.15
CA ALA A 246 -24.80 12.56 -16.59
C ALA A 246 -24.51 11.61 -15.41
N ALA A 247 -25.03 10.40 -15.51
CA ALA A 247 -24.65 9.32 -14.60
C ALA A 247 -23.14 8.99 -14.75
N VAL A 248 -22.53 8.56 -13.64
CA VAL A 248 -21.10 8.19 -13.64
C VAL A 248 -20.83 7.08 -14.66
N ASP A 249 -19.93 7.35 -15.61
CA ASP A 249 -19.37 6.35 -16.54
C ASP A 249 -17.96 5.98 -16.07
N ASP A 250 -17.81 4.74 -15.58
CA ASP A 250 -16.55 4.24 -15.04
C ASP A 250 -15.40 4.29 -16.07
N ARG A 251 -15.70 4.16 -17.37
CA ARG A 251 -14.66 4.23 -18.43
C ARG A 251 -14.09 5.64 -18.55
N ILE A 252 -14.94 6.67 -18.48
CA ILE A 252 -14.51 8.08 -18.50
C ILE A 252 -13.79 8.42 -17.19
N ARG A 253 -14.37 8.00 -16.05
CA ARG A 253 -13.78 8.16 -14.72
C ARG A 253 -12.37 7.56 -14.66
N ASP A 254 -12.20 6.33 -15.15
CA ASP A 254 -10.91 5.63 -15.14
C ASP A 254 -9.88 6.25 -16.09
N LEU A 255 -10.31 6.96 -17.16
CA LEU A 255 -9.41 7.78 -17.96
C LEU A 255 -8.95 9.04 -17.21
N CYS A 256 -9.83 9.64 -16.41
CA CYS A 256 -9.52 10.85 -15.63
C CYS A 256 -8.64 10.56 -14.41
N LYS A 257 -8.79 9.41 -13.77
CA LYS A 257 -8.02 9.02 -12.57
C LYS A 257 -6.50 9.16 -12.75
N PRO A 258 -5.83 8.59 -13.78
CA PRO A 258 -4.39 8.77 -13.98
C PRO A 258 -4.00 10.21 -14.36
N VAL A 259 -4.93 11.02 -14.91
CA VAL A 259 -4.70 12.44 -15.16
C VAL A 259 -4.66 13.18 -13.83
N CYS A 260 -5.70 13.12 -13.00
CA CYS A 260 -5.79 13.83 -11.72
C CYS A 260 -4.62 13.45 -10.80
N HIS A 261 -4.42 12.16 -10.53
CA HIS A 261 -3.27 11.72 -9.72
C HIS A 261 -1.94 12.17 -10.33
N GLY A 262 -1.80 12.05 -11.65
CA GLY A 262 -0.57 12.43 -12.32
C GLY A 262 -0.29 13.92 -12.23
N MET A 263 -1.31 14.77 -12.29
CA MET A 263 -1.16 16.22 -12.23
C MET A 263 -0.69 16.68 -10.85
N ASN A 264 -1.17 16.05 -9.76
CA ASN A 264 -0.66 16.29 -8.41
C ASN A 264 0.85 16.02 -8.30
N TYR A 265 1.39 15.15 -9.16
CA TYR A 265 2.79 14.71 -9.16
C TYR A 265 3.59 15.20 -10.35
N GLY A 266 3.12 16.22 -11.07
CA GLY A 266 3.85 16.79 -12.19
C GLY A 266 4.05 15.85 -13.39
N ILE A 267 3.06 15.01 -13.70
CA ILE A 267 3.12 14.08 -14.83
C ILE A 267 3.29 14.83 -16.16
N THR A 268 4.13 14.29 -17.04
CA THR A 268 4.30 14.80 -18.39
C THR A 268 3.15 14.34 -19.31
N PRO A 269 2.91 15.03 -20.47
CA PRO A 269 1.95 14.54 -21.46
C PRO A 269 2.27 13.12 -21.96
N TYR A 270 3.54 12.78 -22.10
CA TYR A 270 3.97 11.41 -22.43
C TYR A 270 3.57 10.39 -21.37
N GLY A 271 3.70 10.76 -20.10
CA GLY A 271 3.28 9.90 -18.99
C GLY A 271 1.77 9.67 -18.95
N ILE A 272 0.96 10.70 -19.24
CA ILE A 272 -0.50 10.57 -19.37
C ILE A 272 -0.85 9.67 -20.55
N ALA A 273 -0.30 9.95 -21.75
CA ALA A 273 -0.55 9.15 -22.93
C ALA A 273 -0.22 7.66 -22.73
N ALA A 274 0.91 7.37 -22.09
CA ALA A 274 1.33 6.00 -21.75
C ALA A 274 0.36 5.29 -20.80
N LYS A 275 -0.14 5.99 -19.75
CA LYS A 275 -1.07 5.41 -18.77
C LYS A 275 -2.48 5.24 -19.31
N THR A 276 -2.95 6.19 -20.12
CA THR A 276 -4.33 6.19 -20.64
C THR A 276 -4.46 5.49 -21.99
N LYS A 277 -3.35 5.18 -22.64
CA LYS A 277 -3.29 4.65 -24.02
C LYS A 277 -3.98 5.57 -25.04
N LYS A 278 -4.01 6.88 -24.77
CA LYS A 278 -4.52 7.93 -25.66
C LYS A 278 -3.39 8.64 -26.40
N SER A 279 -3.74 9.45 -27.41
CA SER A 279 -2.76 10.24 -28.16
C SER A 279 -2.06 11.28 -27.27
N LEU A 280 -0.89 11.74 -27.72
CA LEU A 280 -0.14 12.78 -27.02
C LEU A 280 -0.92 14.12 -27.01
N ASP A 281 -1.66 14.41 -28.08
CA ASP A 281 -2.46 15.64 -28.16
C ASP A 281 -3.64 15.60 -27.19
N TRP A 282 -4.32 14.45 -27.06
CA TRP A 282 -5.31 14.26 -26.00
C TRP A 282 -4.71 14.48 -24.60
N ALA A 283 -3.52 13.96 -24.36
CA ALA A 283 -2.84 14.13 -23.07
C ALA A 283 -2.45 15.59 -22.79
N ARG A 284 -2.04 16.34 -23.80
CA ARG A 284 -1.77 17.79 -23.71
C ARG A 284 -3.04 18.56 -23.41
N GLU A 285 -4.12 18.22 -24.09
CA GLU A 285 -5.43 18.82 -23.86
C GLU A 285 -5.93 18.56 -22.43
N MET A 286 -5.86 17.34 -21.94
CA MET A 286 -6.28 17.02 -20.55
C MET A 286 -5.47 17.79 -19.51
N ARG A 287 -4.17 17.97 -19.73
CA ARG A 287 -3.36 18.84 -18.86
C ARG A 287 -3.80 20.30 -18.89
N ALA A 288 -4.15 20.80 -20.05
CA ALA A 288 -4.64 22.18 -20.19
C ALA A 288 -5.99 22.34 -19.50
N ARG A 289 -6.91 21.40 -19.69
CA ARG A 289 -8.22 21.38 -19.04
C ARG A 289 -8.11 21.28 -17.49
N HIS A 290 -7.19 20.46 -16.98
CA HIS A 290 -6.93 20.36 -15.54
C HIS A 290 -6.39 21.69 -14.98
N ARG A 291 -5.50 22.36 -15.71
CA ARG A 291 -5.01 23.70 -15.28
C ARG A 291 -6.11 24.76 -15.28
N TYR A 292 -7.00 24.68 -16.26
CA TYR A 292 -8.15 25.57 -16.32
C TYR A 292 -9.18 25.29 -15.22
N ALA A 293 -9.41 24.02 -14.91
CA ALA A 293 -10.34 23.60 -13.87
C ALA A 293 -9.87 23.97 -12.45
N TYR A 294 -8.55 23.92 -12.19
CA TYR A 294 -7.96 24.08 -10.87
C TYR A 294 -6.77 25.08 -10.88
N PRO A 295 -7.01 26.34 -11.19
CA PRO A 295 -5.94 27.32 -11.39
C PRO A 295 -5.19 27.64 -10.08
N VAL A 296 -5.89 27.65 -8.94
CA VAL A 296 -5.29 27.97 -7.63
C VAL A 296 -4.34 26.86 -7.21
N PHE A 297 -4.72 25.61 -7.41
CA PHE A 297 -3.82 24.47 -7.17
C PHE A 297 -2.53 24.57 -8.00
N HIS A 298 -2.63 24.91 -9.27
CA HIS A 298 -1.44 25.01 -10.13
C HIS A 298 -0.52 26.16 -9.74
N GLN A 299 -1.07 27.30 -9.33
CA GLN A 299 -0.30 28.42 -8.80
C GLN A 299 0.39 28.00 -7.50
N TRP A 300 -0.37 27.51 -6.53
CA TRP A 300 0.13 27.01 -5.24
C TRP A 300 1.26 25.98 -5.40
N SER A 301 1.07 25.00 -6.28
CA SER A 301 2.09 23.95 -6.53
C SER A 301 3.39 24.55 -7.10
N GLY A 302 3.31 25.59 -7.93
CA GLY A 302 4.47 26.33 -8.43
C GLY A 302 5.18 27.10 -7.31
N ASP A 303 4.42 27.79 -6.48
CA ASP A 303 4.92 28.59 -5.37
C ASP A 303 5.60 27.72 -4.31
N VAL A 304 5.01 26.57 -3.96
CA VAL A 304 5.60 25.57 -3.06
C VAL A 304 6.96 25.09 -3.57
N VAL A 305 7.08 24.79 -4.86
CA VAL A 305 8.35 24.36 -5.45
C VAL A 305 9.39 25.48 -5.40
N ALA A 306 9.00 26.70 -5.74
CA ALA A 306 9.90 27.86 -5.71
C ALA A 306 10.38 28.15 -4.28
N GLN A 307 9.45 28.18 -3.32
CA GLN A 307 9.76 28.40 -1.91
C GLN A 307 10.67 27.32 -1.33
N ALA A 308 10.40 26.03 -1.68
CA ALA A 308 11.21 24.92 -1.21
C ALA A 308 12.68 25.00 -1.68
N HIS A 309 12.92 25.50 -2.90
CA HIS A 309 14.28 25.73 -3.39
C HIS A 309 14.93 26.98 -2.74
N PHE A 310 14.14 28.01 -2.42
CA PHE A 310 14.63 29.21 -1.77
C PHE A 310 15.02 28.94 -0.31
N ASP A 311 14.18 28.22 0.44
CA ASP A 311 14.41 27.89 1.85
C ASP A 311 15.35 26.70 2.04
N GLU A 312 15.70 25.98 0.97
CA GLU A 312 16.47 24.73 1.00
C GLU A 312 15.80 23.63 1.85
N VAL A 313 14.51 23.76 2.13
CA VAL A 313 13.71 22.83 2.91
C VAL A 313 12.25 22.89 2.50
N ILE A 314 11.55 21.76 2.59
CA ILE A 314 10.09 21.70 2.53
C ILE A 314 9.57 20.95 3.75
N THR A 315 8.51 21.46 4.38
CA THR A 315 7.99 20.94 5.65
C THR A 315 6.51 20.59 5.48
N SER A 316 6.10 19.40 5.96
CA SER A 316 4.70 18.98 6.01
C SER A 316 3.92 19.80 7.07
N PRO A 317 2.58 19.79 7.07
CA PRO A 317 1.77 20.49 8.04
C PRO A 317 2.12 20.20 9.51
N PHE A 318 2.58 18.98 9.83
CA PHE A 318 2.98 18.57 11.17
C PHE A 318 4.50 18.40 11.33
N GLY A 319 5.28 19.13 10.54
CA GLY A 319 6.69 19.39 10.78
C GLY A 319 7.66 18.37 10.19
N TRP A 320 7.22 17.37 9.41
CA TRP A 320 8.17 16.49 8.73
C TRP A 320 8.94 17.23 7.63
N ARG A 321 10.28 17.19 7.68
CA ARG A 321 11.15 18.02 6.83
C ARG A 321 11.87 17.18 5.77
N LEU A 322 11.96 17.73 4.57
CA LEU A 322 12.85 17.27 3.51
C LEU A 322 13.84 18.37 3.17
N ILE A 323 15.12 18.11 3.31
CA ILE A 323 16.18 19.00 2.88
C ILE A 323 16.22 19.03 1.35
N VAL A 324 16.18 20.25 0.81
CA VAL A 324 16.15 20.49 -0.63
C VAL A 324 17.55 20.91 -1.09
N THR A 325 18.01 20.31 -2.18
CA THR A 325 19.30 20.61 -2.80
C THR A 325 19.10 20.94 -4.27
N ALA A 326 20.13 21.45 -4.93
CA ALA A 326 20.09 21.72 -6.38
C ALA A 326 19.76 20.48 -7.22
N ASN A 327 20.00 19.27 -6.69
CA ASN A 327 19.68 18.00 -7.35
C ASN A 327 18.27 17.46 -7.02
N THR A 328 17.53 18.12 -6.14
CA THR A 328 16.18 17.70 -5.75
C THR A 328 15.23 17.91 -6.93
N LYS A 329 14.60 16.84 -7.37
CA LYS A 329 13.70 16.89 -8.54
C LYS A 329 12.43 17.66 -8.19
N THR A 330 12.01 18.59 -9.04
CA THR A 330 10.72 19.31 -8.93
C THR A 330 9.55 18.38 -8.64
N ARG A 331 9.52 17.21 -9.28
CA ARG A 331 8.47 16.19 -9.07
C ARG A 331 8.44 15.67 -7.63
N THR A 332 9.58 15.56 -6.97
CA THR A 332 9.67 15.17 -5.55
C THR A 332 9.01 16.23 -4.67
N LEU A 333 9.27 17.52 -4.94
CA LEU A 333 8.68 18.62 -4.18
C LEU A 333 7.17 18.72 -4.40
N MET A 334 6.69 18.61 -5.65
CA MET A 334 5.25 18.61 -5.96
C MET A 334 4.48 17.50 -5.24
N ASN A 335 5.11 16.34 -5.08
CA ASN A 335 4.50 15.17 -4.42
C ASN A 335 4.62 15.21 -2.90
N PHE A 336 5.60 15.95 -2.38
CA PHE A 336 5.99 15.87 -0.97
C PHE A 336 4.83 16.20 -0.03
N LEU A 337 4.16 17.35 -0.22
CA LEU A 337 3.10 17.79 0.70
C LEU A 337 1.88 16.87 0.70
N ALA A 338 1.53 16.28 -0.46
CA ALA A 338 0.45 15.30 -0.53
C ALA A 338 0.77 14.03 0.27
N GLN A 339 1.97 13.48 0.07
CA GLN A 339 2.37 12.22 0.71
C GLN A 339 2.80 12.39 2.16
N ALA A 340 3.51 13.46 2.49
CA ALA A 340 3.92 13.73 3.87
C ALA A 340 2.71 14.17 4.71
N GLY A 341 1.78 14.95 4.12
CA GLY A 341 0.49 15.24 4.75
C GLY A 341 -0.32 13.99 5.06
N GLY A 342 -0.42 13.03 4.12
CA GLY A 342 -1.00 11.72 4.40
C GLY A 342 -0.26 10.97 5.52
N GLY A 343 1.07 11.07 5.57
CA GLY A 343 1.85 10.56 6.70
C GLY A 343 1.49 11.23 8.03
N ASP A 344 1.24 12.55 8.03
CA ASP A 344 0.80 13.29 9.21
C ASP A 344 -0.60 12.86 9.67
N VAL A 345 -1.53 12.69 8.73
CA VAL A 345 -2.89 12.17 9.02
C VAL A 345 -2.79 10.80 9.69
N MET A 346 -2.06 9.87 9.09
CA MET A 346 -1.89 8.51 9.61
C MET A 346 -1.28 8.51 11.02
N ARG A 347 -0.28 9.39 11.28
CA ARG A 347 0.33 9.53 12.61
C ARG A 347 -0.66 10.03 13.65
N LEU A 348 -1.45 11.06 13.31
CA LEU A 348 -2.48 11.58 14.21
C LEU A 348 -3.52 10.52 14.56
N VAL A 349 -3.99 9.78 13.57
CA VAL A 349 -4.97 8.70 13.78
C VAL A 349 -4.40 7.59 14.65
N SER A 350 -3.17 7.14 14.40
CA SER A 350 -2.48 6.13 15.21
C SER A 350 -2.34 6.58 16.67
N ILE A 351 -1.90 7.83 16.90
CA ILE A 351 -1.74 8.39 18.26
C ILE A 351 -3.11 8.45 18.95
N VAL A 352 -4.06 9.19 18.39
CA VAL A 352 -5.34 9.44 19.04
C VAL A 352 -6.15 8.15 19.18
N GLY A 353 -6.17 7.31 18.12
CA GLY A 353 -6.88 6.04 18.15
C GLY A 353 -6.39 5.12 19.28
N THR A 354 -5.07 4.91 19.38
CA THR A 354 -4.50 4.05 20.43
C THR A 354 -4.64 4.66 21.83
N GLU A 355 -4.51 5.98 21.99
CA GLU A 355 -4.69 6.68 23.27
C GLU A 355 -6.17 6.68 23.71
N CYS A 356 -7.09 6.69 22.77
CA CYS A 356 -8.52 6.51 23.01
C CYS A 356 -8.94 5.06 23.26
N GLY A 357 -8.00 4.12 23.28
CA GLY A 357 -8.26 2.71 23.58
C GLY A 357 -8.79 1.89 22.39
N ILE A 358 -8.73 2.42 21.16
CA ILE A 358 -9.07 1.64 19.98
C ILE A 358 -7.93 0.65 19.69
N THR A 359 -8.29 -0.61 19.49
CA THR A 359 -7.33 -1.65 19.14
C THR A 359 -7.04 -1.61 17.63
N ILE A 360 -5.99 -0.89 17.26
CA ILE A 360 -5.52 -0.81 15.88
C ILE A 360 -4.66 -2.04 15.61
N ALA A 361 -5.08 -2.85 14.64
CA ALA A 361 -4.38 -4.08 14.23
C ALA A 361 -3.31 -3.83 13.18
N ALA A 362 -3.54 -2.89 12.25
CA ALA A 362 -2.54 -2.43 11.30
C ALA A 362 -2.96 -1.13 10.60
N PRO A 363 -2.05 -0.16 10.43
CA PRO A 363 -2.19 0.89 9.42
C PRO A 363 -1.75 0.34 8.06
N VAL A 364 -2.51 0.62 6.99
CA VAL A 364 -2.22 0.13 5.64
C VAL A 364 -2.49 1.22 4.61
N HIS A 365 -1.44 1.81 4.04
CA HIS A 365 -1.53 2.93 3.09
C HIS A 365 -2.28 4.13 3.68
N ASP A 366 -3.55 4.27 3.35
CA ASP A 366 -4.52 5.28 3.78
C ASP A 366 -5.72 4.65 4.52
N ALA A 367 -5.54 3.43 5.03
CA ALA A 367 -6.54 2.66 5.75
C ALA A 367 -6.05 2.19 7.13
N PHE A 368 -7.00 1.88 8.00
CA PHE A 368 -6.76 1.25 9.30
C PHE A 368 -7.59 -0.01 9.45
N TRP A 369 -6.92 -1.07 9.87
CA TRP A 369 -7.58 -2.27 10.38
C TRP A 369 -7.68 -2.17 11.89
N ILE A 370 -8.90 -2.26 12.43
CA ILE A 370 -9.17 -2.23 13.87
C ILE A 370 -9.89 -3.49 14.32
N LEU A 371 -9.70 -3.86 15.59
CA LEU A 371 -10.44 -4.92 16.27
C LEU A 371 -11.44 -4.30 17.24
N ALA A 372 -12.67 -4.79 17.22
CA ALA A 372 -13.74 -4.36 18.12
C ALA A 372 -14.48 -5.57 18.70
N LEU A 373 -14.94 -5.47 19.95
CA LEU A 373 -15.91 -6.42 20.49
C LEU A 373 -17.22 -6.29 19.72
N LEU A 374 -17.92 -7.40 19.52
CA LEU A 374 -19.19 -7.39 18.77
C LEU A 374 -20.25 -6.49 19.44
N ASP A 375 -20.23 -6.41 20.76
CA ASP A 375 -21.19 -5.59 21.53
C ASP A 375 -20.91 -4.08 21.40
N ASP A 376 -19.66 -3.68 21.12
CA ASP A 376 -19.23 -2.29 21.00
C ASP A 376 -18.88 -1.89 19.56
N LEU A 377 -19.21 -2.74 18.59
CA LEU A 377 -18.75 -2.62 17.22
C LEU A 377 -19.12 -1.27 16.56
N ASP A 378 -20.39 -0.90 16.60
CA ASP A 378 -20.88 0.31 15.94
C ASP A 378 -20.32 1.57 16.60
N THR A 379 -20.20 1.57 17.92
CA THR A 379 -19.59 2.66 18.69
C THR A 379 -18.11 2.83 18.35
N THR A 380 -17.37 1.71 18.25
CA THR A 380 -15.94 1.72 17.90
C THR A 380 -15.72 2.22 16.48
N ILE A 381 -16.55 1.77 15.53
CA ILE A 381 -16.50 2.25 14.13
C ILE A 381 -16.77 3.74 14.05
N ALA A 382 -17.82 4.22 14.72
CA ALA A 382 -18.18 5.64 14.72
C ALA A 382 -17.04 6.50 15.30
N ARG A 383 -16.48 6.09 16.45
CA ARG A 383 -15.35 6.78 17.10
C ARG A 383 -14.11 6.82 16.24
N MET A 384 -13.73 5.70 15.62
CA MET A 384 -12.59 5.64 14.72
C MET A 384 -12.78 6.52 13.49
N SER A 385 -13.98 6.50 12.89
CA SER A 385 -14.33 7.35 11.74
C SER A 385 -14.25 8.85 12.08
N GLU A 386 -14.67 9.24 13.28
CA GLU A 386 -14.56 10.62 13.77
C GLU A 386 -13.09 11.03 13.94
N ILE A 387 -12.28 10.18 14.58
CA ILE A 387 -10.82 10.42 14.76
C ILE A 387 -10.14 10.57 13.40
N MET A 388 -10.42 9.69 12.44
CA MET A 388 -9.86 9.76 11.09
C MET A 388 -10.27 11.06 10.38
N THR A 389 -11.56 11.40 10.40
CA THR A 389 -12.10 12.62 9.75
C THR A 389 -11.46 13.87 10.34
N GLU A 390 -11.34 13.93 11.67
CA GLU A 390 -10.78 15.09 12.37
C GLU A 390 -9.27 15.21 12.14
N ALA A 391 -8.52 14.11 12.10
CA ALA A 391 -7.11 14.12 11.72
C ALA A 391 -6.92 14.68 10.31
N GLY A 392 -7.78 14.29 9.37
CA GLY A 392 -7.80 14.86 8.03
C GLY A 392 -8.05 16.37 8.04
N ARG A 393 -9.04 16.83 8.83
CA ARG A 393 -9.34 18.26 8.97
C ARG A 393 -8.17 19.06 9.55
N LEU A 394 -7.48 18.52 10.55
CA LEU A 394 -6.34 19.18 11.17
C LEU A 394 -5.15 19.33 10.21
N VAL A 395 -4.91 18.36 9.36
CA VAL A 395 -3.78 18.36 8.42
C VAL A 395 -4.09 19.12 7.14
N ALA A 396 -5.27 18.88 6.54
CA ALA A 396 -5.63 19.40 5.23
C ALA A 396 -6.47 20.70 5.30
N GLY A 397 -6.98 21.10 6.48
CA GLY A 397 -7.92 22.23 6.63
C GLY A 397 -9.36 21.90 6.23
N ILE A 398 -9.61 20.71 5.67
CA ILE A 398 -10.94 20.19 5.31
C ILE A 398 -11.11 18.77 5.86
N PRO A 399 -12.33 18.36 6.23
CA PRO A 399 -12.58 16.99 6.66
C PRO A 399 -12.32 16.01 5.52
N ILE A 400 -11.56 14.94 5.80
CA ILE A 400 -11.35 13.85 4.84
C ILE A 400 -12.39 12.77 5.12
N ARG A 401 -13.18 12.41 4.10
CA ARG A 401 -14.23 11.40 4.21
C ARG A 401 -13.63 10.03 4.50
N VAL A 402 -14.33 9.28 5.34
CA VAL A 402 -13.97 7.90 5.71
C VAL A 402 -15.07 6.95 5.27
N LYS A 403 -14.71 5.77 4.82
CA LYS A 403 -15.65 4.70 4.50
C LYS A 403 -15.23 3.42 5.22
N VAL A 404 -16.22 2.62 5.60
CA VAL A 404 -16.01 1.25 6.09
C VAL A 404 -15.96 0.33 4.87
N GLU A 405 -14.78 -0.20 4.59
CA GLU A 405 -14.55 -1.10 3.45
C GLU A 405 -14.96 -2.54 3.72
N ALA A 406 -14.76 -3.00 4.95
CA ALA A 406 -15.12 -4.34 5.36
C ALA A 406 -15.41 -4.41 6.86
N VAL A 407 -16.38 -5.26 7.23
CA VAL A 407 -16.65 -5.65 8.61
C VAL A 407 -16.72 -7.18 8.65
N VAL A 408 -15.66 -7.81 9.16
CA VAL A 408 -15.55 -9.25 9.30
C VAL A 408 -15.92 -9.64 10.72
N ARG A 409 -17.01 -10.33 10.92
CA ARG A 409 -17.47 -10.80 12.24
C ARG A 409 -17.09 -12.27 12.43
N TRP A 410 -16.56 -12.62 13.61
CA TRP A 410 -16.38 -14.04 13.93
C TRP A 410 -17.72 -14.80 13.75
N PRO A 411 -17.75 -16.01 13.14
CA PRO A 411 -16.61 -16.84 12.72
C PRO A 411 -16.16 -16.65 11.25
N GLN A 412 -16.61 -15.60 10.56
CA GLN A 412 -16.29 -15.33 9.16
C GLN A 412 -14.80 -14.99 8.93
N CYS A 413 -14.31 -15.28 7.73
CA CYS A 413 -13.08 -14.73 7.18
C CYS A 413 -13.38 -13.53 6.26
N LEU A 414 -12.38 -12.71 5.95
CA LEU A 414 -12.55 -11.56 5.04
C LEU A 414 -13.05 -12.03 3.64
N GLY A 415 -12.56 -13.16 3.15
CA GLY A 415 -13.00 -13.74 1.87
C GLY A 415 -14.50 -14.11 1.81
N ASP A 416 -15.14 -14.30 2.96
CA ASP A 416 -16.59 -14.53 3.05
C ASP A 416 -17.41 -13.25 2.91
N VAL A 417 -16.81 -12.09 3.27
CA VAL A 417 -17.48 -10.79 3.35
C VAL A 417 -17.14 -9.89 2.17
N ARG A 418 -15.86 -9.85 1.81
CA ARG A 418 -15.33 -9.03 0.73
C ARG A 418 -14.77 -9.91 -0.36
N LYS A 419 -15.40 -9.86 -1.53
CA LYS A 419 -14.86 -10.54 -2.70
C LYS A 419 -13.59 -9.81 -3.17
N PRO A 420 -12.44 -10.51 -3.25
CA PRO A 420 -11.27 -9.97 -3.93
C PRO A 420 -11.64 -9.54 -5.36
N ASP A 421 -10.72 -8.83 -6.05
CA ASP A 421 -10.90 -8.67 -7.50
C ASP A 421 -11.04 -10.06 -8.17
N ALA A 422 -11.60 -10.08 -9.38
CA ALA A 422 -11.93 -11.34 -10.05
C ALA A 422 -10.75 -12.34 -10.11
N LYS A 423 -9.52 -11.84 -10.24
CA LYS A 423 -8.30 -12.65 -10.24
C LYS A 423 -8.02 -13.25 -8.85
N GLY A 424 -8.05 -12.42 -7.82
CA GLY A 424 -7.79 -12.85 -6.45
C GLY A 424 -8.85 -13.82 -5.95
N GLN A 425 -10.13 -13.61 -6.30
CA GLN A 425 -11.21 -14.53 -5.93
C GLN A 425 -11.08 -15.88 -6.63
N ALA A 426 -10.79 -15.88 -7.93
CA ALA A 426 -10.57 -17.13 -8.67
C ALA A 426 -9.45 -17.94 -8.02
N MET A 427 -8.33 -17.31 -7.71
CA MET A 427 -7.20 -17.96 -7.08
C MET A 427 -7.51 -18.44 -5.65
N TRP A 428 -8.21 -17.64 -4.85
CA TRP A 428 -8.64 -18.04 -3.50
C TRP A 428 -9.54 -19.27 -3.52
N CYS A 429 -10.52 -19.34 -4.44
CA CYS A 429 -11.39 -20.51 -4.62
C CYS A 429 -10.59 -21.72 -5.10
N GLU A 430 -9.76 -21.57 -6.12
CA GLU A 430 -8.95 -22.64 -6.71
C GLU A 430 -7.98 -23.25 -5.68
N VAL A 431 -7.24 -22.42 -4.94
CA VAL A 431 -6.31 -22.90 -3.91
C VAL A 431 -7.03 -23.64 -2.80
N ARG A 432 -8.16 -23.12 -2.32
CA ARG A 432 -8.97 -23.82 -1.28
C ARG A 432 -9.56 -25.14 -1.78
N GLU A 433 -9.95 -25.21 -3.04
CA GLU A 433 -10.43 -26.43 -3.64
C GLU A 433 -9.33 -27.48 -3.77
N LEU A 434 -8.14 -27.08 -4.22
CA LEU A 434 -6.96 -27.95 -4.29
C LEU A 434 -6.58 -28.52 -2.92
N VAL A 435 -6.63 -27.71 -1.87
CA VAL A 435 -6.35 -28.15 -0.49
C VAL A 435 -7.43 -29.12 0.00
N ARG A 436 -8.73 -28.80 -0.17
CA ARG A 436 -9.85 -29.61 0.34
C ARG A 436 -9.98 -30.96 -0.34
N ASN A 437 -9.78 -31.00 -1.65
CA ASN A 437 -10.06 -32.21 -2.44
C ASN A 437 -8.93 -33.25 -2.35
N GLY A 438 -7.84 -32.97 -1.62
CA GLY A 438 -6.68 -33.87 -1.55
C GLY A 438 -6.10 -34.19 -2.93
N GLY A 439 -6.46 -33.41 -3.96
CA GLY A 439 -6.11 -33.60 -5.36
C GLY A 439 -4.62 -33.45 -5.66
N LEU A 440 -3.86 -33.15 -4.64
CA LEU A 440 -2.41 -33.09 -4.67
C LEU A 440 -1.89 -34.49 -4.37
N GLN A 441 -1.57 -35.26 -5.40
CA GLN A 441 -0.85 -36.52 -5.23
C GLN A 441 0.34 -36.27 -4.31
N LYS A 442 0.41 -36.97 -3.19
CA LYS A 442 1.60 -37.00 -2.34
C LYS A 442 2.76 -37.36 -3.25
N VAL A 443 3.59 -36.41 -3.60
CA VAL A 443 4.84 -36.66 -4.30
C VAL A 443 5.66 -37.48 -3.34
N SER A 444 5.72 -38.80 -3.58
CA SER A 444 6.64 -39.68 -2.90
C SER A 444 8.05 -39.20 -3.24
N HIS A 445 8.72 -38.64 -2.27
CA HIS A 445 10.16 -38.42 -2.36
C HIS A 445 10.80 -39.80 -2.50
N GLY A 446 11.20 -40.17 -3.74
CA GLY A 446 12.10 -41.24 -4.03
C GLY A 446 13.54 -40.76 -3.96
#